data_187818e39293556b83236f1546b31094
#
_entry.id   187818e39293556b83236f1546b31094
#
_cell.length_a   1.000
_cell.length_b   1.000
_cell.length_c   1.000
_cell.angle_alpha   90.00
_cell.angle_beta   90.00
_cell.angle_gamma   90.00
#
_symmetry.space_group_name_H-M   'P 1'
#
loop_
_entity.id
_entity.type
_entity.pdbx_description
1 polymer ?
#
loop_
_entity_poly.entity_id
_entity_poly.type
_entity_poly.pdbx_seq_one_letter_code
_entity_poly.pdbx_strand_id
1 'polypeptide(L)'
;MGIAKSKYESHVLPKLDLVEKWTRDGLGTKQIAKNLGIGESTLWEYNARYPEFAEKLAKGREVVDTIVENAFLKRITGYNAEEVRREYAIETDEDGNQVKVLKREVVQTKHIPGDPRAAEFWLKNRMPDKYQDHPGPADSDEDSKGGVIFMPAVKGGDVL
;
A
#
# COMPACT_ATOMS: atom_id res chain seq x y z
N MET A 1 -46.61 9.80 -18.38
CA MET A 1 -45.99 8.59 -17.82
C MET A 1 -44.54 8.88 -17.52
N GLY A 2 -44.16 9.04 -16.25
CA GLY A 2 -42.79 9.26 -15.87
C GLY A 2 -41.97 8.00 -16.12
N ILE A 3 -40.89 8.12 -16.91
CA ILE A 3 -39.94 7.03 -17.12
C ILE A 3 -39.28 6.75 -15.76
N ALA A 4 -39.42 5.53 -15.25
CA ALA A 4 -38.79 5.13 -14.01
C ALA A 4 -37.25 5.29 -14.18
N LYS A 5 -36.66 6.18 -13.39
CA LYS A 5 -35.20 6.36 -13.38
C LYS A 5 -34.52 5.04 -13.07
N SER A 6 -33.49 4.72 -13.82
CA SER A 6 -32.68 3.52 -13.53
C SER A 6 -32.07 3.61 -12.13
N LYS A 7 -31.76 2.48 -11.51
CA LYS A 7 -31.05 2.51 -10.20
C LYS A 7 -29.69 3.24 -10.29
N TYR A 8 -29.08 3.26 -11.45
CA TYR A 8 -27.86 4.04 -11.68
C TYR A 8 -28.12 5.53 -11.51
N GLU A 9 -29.12 6.09 -12.19
CA GLU A 9 -29.45 7.52 -12.14
C GLU A 9 -29.94 7.97 -10.76
N SER A 10 -30.58 7.08 -10.01
CA SER A 10 -31.16 7.42 -8.70
C SER A 10 -30.21 7.19 -7.52
N HIS A 11 -29.32 6.19 -7.59
CA HIS A 11 -28.51 5.75 -6.46
C HIS A 11 -27.01 6.02 -6.66
N VAL A 12 -26.51 5.97 -7.90
CA VAL A 12 -25.08 6.05 -8.20
C VAL A 12 -24.69 7.45 -8.68
N LEU A 13 -25.37 7.96 -9.71
CA LEU A 13 -25.03 9.24 -10.34
C LEU A 13 -24.91 10.41 -9.33
N PRO A 14 -25.80 10.58 -8.34
CA PRO A 14 -25.68 11.65 -7.36
C PRO A 14 -24.53 11.47 -6.37
N LYS A 15 -23.91 10.27 -6.35
CA LYS A 15 -22.87 9.89 -5.40
C LYS A 15 -21.51 9.59 -6.06
N LEU A 16 -21.32 9.95 -7.34
CA LEU A 16 -20.07 9.64 -8.06
C LEU A 16 -18.82 10.18 -7.36
N ASP A 17 -18.86 11.38 -6.84
CA ASP A 17 -17.72 11.97 -6.11
C ASP A 17 -17.47 11.25 -4.77
N LEU A 18 -18.54 10.74 -4.14
CA LEU A 18 -18.40 9.92 -2.94
C LEU A 18 -17.80 8.54 -3.26
N VAL A 19 -18.07 7.98 -4.44
CA VAL A 19 -17.44 6.72 -4.89
C VAL A 19 -15.94 6.87 -4.99
N GLU A 20 -15.46 7.94 -5.61
CA GLU A 20 -14.02 8.26 -5.67
C GLU A 20 -13.43 8.39 -4.26
N LYS A 21 -14.09 9.16 -3.38
CA LYS A 21 -13.66 9.34 -2.00
C LYS A 21 -13.60 8.03 -1.23
N TRP A 22 -14.66 7.22 -1.27
CA TRP A 22 -14.70 5.93 -0.58
C TRP A 22 -13.61 4.97 -1.08
N THR A 23 -13.36 4.97 -2.38
CA THR A 23 -12.29 4.16 -2.96
C THR A 23 -10.92 4.63 -2.50
N ARG A 24 -10.70 5.95 -2.47
CA ARG A 24 -9.48 6.57 -1.93
C ARG A 24 -9.27 6.28 -0.45
N ASP A 25 -10.35 6.20 0.32
CA ASP A 25 -10.34 5.84 1.74
C ASP A 25 -10.14 4.32 1.96
N GLY A 26 -9.96 3.54 0.88
CA GLY A 26 -9.66 2.12 0.91
C GLY A 26 -10.89 1.20 1.08
N LEU A 27 -12.10 1.70 0.88
CA LEU A 27 -13.29 0.86 0.94
C LEU A 27 -13.29 -0.15 -0.22
N GLY A 28 -13.55 -1.43 0.10
CA GLY A 28 -13.71 -2.48 -0.89
C GLY A 28 -15.03 -2.35 -1.68
N THR A 29 -15.07 -2.98 -2.85
CA THR A 29 -16.25 -2.96 -3.76
C THR A 29 -17.55 -3.34 -3.07
N LYS A 30 -17.52 -4.33 -2.18
CA LYS A 30 -18.69 -4.76 -1.39
C LYS A 30 -19.23 -3.66 -0.47
N GLN A 31 -18.35 -2.90 0.15
CA GLN A 31 -18.72 -1.78 1.02
C GLN A 31 -19.28 -0.60 0.20
N ILE A 32 -18.65 -0.30 -0.94
CA ILE A 32 -19.12 0.74 -1.86
C ILE A 32 -20.50 0.39 -2.40
N ALA A 33 -20.71 -0.85 -2.83
CA ALA A 33 -22.02 -1.31 -3.30
C ALA A 33 -23.10 -1.15 -2.22
N LYS A 34 -22.79 -1.52 -0.96
CA LYS A 34 -23.68 -1.33 0.19
C LYS A 34 -24.02 0.15 0.42
N ASN A 35 -23.04 1.05 0.34
CA ASN A 35 -23.22 2.49 0.52
C ASN A 35 -24.05 3.13 -0.60
N LEU A 36 -24.00 2.55 -1.81
CA LEU A 36 -24.81 2.92 -2.95
C LEU A 36 -26.23 2.33 -2.90
N GLY A 37 -26.47 1.32 -2.05
CA GLY A 37 -27.74 0.61 -1.99
C GLY A 37 -27.97 -0.31 -3.17
N ILE A 38 -26.90 -0.88 -3.77
CA ILE A 38 -26.93 -1.81 -4.90
C ILE A 38 -26.22 -3.13 -4.55
N GLY A 39 -26.43 -4.16 -5.37
CA GLY A 39 -25.67 -5.41 -5.27
C GLY A 39 -24.24 -5.27 -5.82
N GLU A 40 -23.34 -6.12 -5.34
CA GLU A 40 -21.94 -6.11 -5.83
C GLU A 40 -21.87 -6.49 -7.32
N SER A 41 -22.67 -7.43 -7.79
CA SER A 41 -22.78 -7.77 -9.21
C SER A 41 -23.25 -6.58 -10.06
N THR A 42 -24.22 -5.82 -9.55
CA THR A 42 -24.69 -4.59 -10.20
C THR A 42 -23.62 -3.51 -10.24
N LEU A 43 -22.78 -3.42 -9.21
CA LEU A 43 -21.63 -2.49 -9.22
C LEU A 43 -20.67 -2.84 -10.35
N TRP A 44 -20.34 -4.11 -10.54
CA TRP A 44 -19.47 -4.55 -11.63
C TRP A 44 -20.10 -4.33 -13.02
N GLU A 45 -21.39 -4.56 -13.15
CA GLU A 45 -22.14 -4.24 -14.37
C GLU A 45 -22.07 -2.75 -14.69
N TYR A 46 -22.25 -1.89 -13.68
CA TYR A 46 -22.16 -0.44 -13.85
C TYR A 46 -20.73 0.02 -14.17
N ASN A 47 -19.72 -0.60 -13.57
CA ASN A 47 -18.32 -0.34 -13.90
C ASN A 47 -18.00 -0.66 -15.37
N ALA A 48 -18.61 -1.70 -15.94
CA ALA A 48 -18.42 -2.04 -17.35
C ALA A 48 -19.23 -1.13 -18.30
N ARG A 49 -20.38 -0.63 -17.85
CA ARG A 49 -21.36 0.08 -18.69
C ARG A 49 -21.20 1.61 -18.67
N TYR A 50 -20.76 2.18 -17.55
CA TYR A 50 -20.69 3.63 -17.33
C TYR A 50 -19.24 4.09 -17.14
N PRO A 51 -18.64 4.70 -18.19
CA PRO A 51 -17.23 5.13 -18.14
C PRO A 51 -16.92 6.11 -17.00
N GLU A 52 -17.84 7.01 -16.70
CA GLU A 52 -17.68 7.98 -15.61
C GLU A 52 -17.59 7.30 -14.23
N PHE A 53 -18.34 6.21 -14.02
CA PHE A 53 -18.26 5.42 -12.79
C PHE A 53 -16.95 4.65 -12.70
N ALA A 54 -16.52 4.05 -13.82
CA ALA A 54 -15.26 3.35 -13.91
C ALA A 54 -14.06 4.29 -13.64
N GLU A 55 -14.09 5.50 -14.20
CA GLU A 55 -13.07 6.52 -13.98
C GLU A 55 -12.96 6.92 -12.51
N LYS A 56 -14.09 7.13 -11.83
CA LYS A 56 -14.10 7.47 -10.39
C LYS A 56 -13.55 6.35 -9.51
N LEU A 57 -13.89 5.10 -9.81
CA LEU A 57 -13.32 3.94 -9.14
C LEU A 57 -11.81 3.81 -9.40
N ALA A 58 -11.36 4.01 -10.63
CA ALA A 58 -9.95 3.93 -11.00
C ALA A 58 -9.13 5.01 -10.30
N LYS A 59 -9.56 6.27 -10.35
CA LYS A 59 -8.88 7.40 -9.66
C LYS A 59 -8.73 7.17 -8.15
N GLY A 60 -9.77 6.64 -7.50
CA GLY A 60 -9.69 6.33 -6.09
C GLY A 60 -8.68 5.21 -5.80
N ARG A 61 -8.64 4.15 -6.62
CA ARG A 61 -7.70 3.02 -6.46
C ARG A 61 -6.26 3.44 -6.67
N GLU A 62 -5.97 4.25 -7.67
CA GLU A 62 -4.62 4.72 -7.96
C GLU A 62 -3.92 5.31 -6.74
N VAL A 63 -4.65 6.05 -5.91
CA VAL A 63 -4.11 6.62 -4.67
C VAL A 63 -3.75 5.53 -3.67
N VAL A 64 -4.63 4.53 -3.48
CA VAL A 64 -4.39 3.42 -2.55
C VAL A 64 -3.24 2.54 -3.05
N ASP A 65 -3.24 2.22 -4.34
CA ASP A 65 -2.21 1.40 -4.98
C ASP A 65 -0.83 2.07 -4.83
N THR A 66 -0.74 3.38 -5.05
CA THR A 66 0.49 4.15 -4.82
C THR A 66 0.97 4.08 -3.36
N ILE A 67 0.07 4.17 -2.38
CA ILE A 67 0.41 4.04 -0.96
C ILE A 67 0.96 2.64 -0.66
N VAL A 68 0.30 1.60 -1.18
CA VAL A 68 0.71 0.21 -0.99
C VAL A 68 2.04 -0.06 -1.66
N GLU A 69 2.25 0.39 -2.90
CA GLU A 69 3.52 0.27 -3.62
C GLU A 69 4.67 0.94 -2.85
N ASN A 70 4.47 2.16 -2.37
CA ASN A 70 5.47 2.88 -1.58
C ASN A 70 5.80 2.15 -0.26
N ALA A 71 4.79 1.59 0.42
CA ALA A 71 5.00 0.81 1.63
C ALA A 71 5.75 -0.49 1.33
N PHE A 72 5.43 -1.15 0.21
CA PHE A 72 6.11 -2.35 -0.26
C PHE A 72 7.57 -2.08 -0.64
N LEU A 73 7.85 -0.99 -1.36
CA LEU A 73 9.22 -0.56 -1.66
C LEU A 73 10.05 -0.31 -0.40
N LYS A 74 9.48 0.37 0.61
CA LYS A 74 10.14 0.53 1.91
C LYS A 74 10.42 -0.81 2.57
N ARG A 75 9.51 -1.78 2.44
CA ARG A 75 9.72 -3.12 2.98
C ARG A 75 10.85 -3.87 2.28
N ILE A 76 11.00 -3.68 0.97
CA ILE A 76 12.09 -4.28 0.17
C ILE A 76 13.45 -3.66 0.52
N THR A 77 13.51 -2.33 0.55
CA THR A 77 14.78 -1.59 0.69
C THR A 77 15.22 -1.43 2.14
N GLY A 78 14.34 -1.63 3.10
CA GLY A 78 14.53 -1.23 4.48
C GLY A 78 14.31 0.27 4.69
N TYR A 79 14.16 0.67 5.95
CA TYR A 79 13.94 2.06 6.32
C TYR A 79 14.33 2.33 7.77
N ASN A 80 14.54 3.60 8.07
CA ASN A 80 14.76 4.04 9.45
C ASN A 80 13.41 4.42 10.07
N ALA A 81 13.13 3.87 11.25
CA ALA A 81 11.97 4.20 12.06
C ALA A 81 12.40 4.92 13.33
N GLU A 82 11.66 5.94 13.71
CA GLU A 82 11.84 6.60 15.00
C GLU A 82 10.97 5.91 16.05
N GLU A 83 11.61 5.45 17.11
CA GLU A 83 10.96 4.92 18.30
C GLU A 83 11.00 6.00 19.38
N VAL A 84 9.81 6.47 19.78
CA VAL A 84 9.67 7.47 20.84
C VAL A 84 9.19 6.81 22.11
N ARG A 85 10.04 6.80 23.14
CA ARG A 85 9.71 6.27 24.45
C ARG A 85 9.47 7.42 25.42
N ARG A 86 8.25 7.46 26.01
CA ARG A 86 7.86 8.48 26.96
C ARG A 86 7.58 7.84 28.32
N GLU A 87 8.23 8.37 29.34
CA GLU A 87 8.04 7.99 30.73
C GLU A 87 7.30 9.12 31.44
N TYR A 88 6.20 8.76 32.12
CA TYR A 88 5.36 9.70 32.83
C TYR A 88 5.38 9.37 34.33
N ALA A 89 5.34 10.40 35.18
CA ALA A 89 5.03 10.28 36.59
C ALA A 89 3.63 10.85 36.87
N ILE A 90 3.01 10.35 37.93
CA ILE A 90 1.80 10.94 38.48
C ILE A 90 2.25 11.86 39.61
N GLU A 91 1.92 13.14 39.52
CA GLU A 91 2.18 14.16 40.54
C GLU A 91 0.85 14.75 41.00
N THR A 92 0.85 15.32 42.22
CA THR A 92 -0.31 16.02 42.72
C THR A 92 -0.12 17.51 42.48
N ASP A 93 -1.07 18.15 41.83
CA ASP A 93 -1.06 19.59 41.63
C ASP A 93 -1.41 20.37 42.92
N GLU A 94 -1.39 21.71 42.83
CA GLU A 94 -1.69 22.61 43.95
C GLU A 94 -3.13 22.46 44.47
N ASP A 95 -4.02 21.96 43.62
CA ASP A 95 -5.44 21.73 43.94
C ASP A 95 -5.71 20.30 44.47
N GLY A 96 -4.67 19.48 44.62
CA GLY A 96 -4.76 18.11 45.12
C GLY A 96 -5.15 17.07 44.07
N ASN A 97 -5.20 17.41 42.77
CA ASN A 97 -5.53 16.48 41.73
C ASN A 97 -4.27 15.73 41.22
N GLN A 98 -4.46 14.47 40.82
CA GLN A 98 -3.40 13.68 40.22
C GLN A 98 -3.24 14.08 38.72
N VAL A 99 -2.08 14.60 38.37
CA VAL A 99 -1.73 14.98 37.01
C VAL A 99 -0.61 14.13 36.45
N LYS A 100 -0.70 13.78 35.18
CA LYS A 100 0.32 13.00 34.49
C LYS A 100 1.37 13.92 33.90
N VAL A 101 2.59 13.88 34.44
CA VAL A 101 3.71 14.75 34.04
C VAL A 101 4.72 13.93 33.25
N LEU A 102 5.12 14.44 32.09
CA LEU A 102 6.19 13.83 31.26
C LEU A 102 7.54 14.02 31.98
N LYS A 103 8.18 12.92 32.39
CA LYS A 103 9.49 12.95 33.08
C LYS A 103 10.64 12.78 32.08
N ARG A 104 10.46 11.96 31.07
CA ARG A 104 11.52 11.65 30.13
C ARG A 104 10.93 11.32 28.77
N GLU A 105 11.53 11.87 27.72
CA GLU A 105 11.31 11.47 26.35
C GLU A 105 12.67 11.05 25.74
N VAL A 106 12.69 9.87 25.14
CA VAL A 106 13.84 9.34 24.41
C VAL A 106 13.40 9.05 23.00
N VAL A 107 14.05 9.67 22.03
CA VAL A 107 13.85 9.40 20.60
C VAL A 107 15.05 8.60 20.13
N GLN A 108 14.81 7.42 19.57
CA GLN A 108 15.83 6.54 19.04
C GLN A 108 15.50 6.17 17.60
N THR A 109 16.44 6.35 16.70
CA THR A 109 16.32 5.87 15.33
C THR A 109 16.73 4.41 15.26
N LYS A 110 15.83 3.55 14.76
CA LYS A 110 16.07 2.13 14.56
C LYS A 110 16.02 1.81 13.07
N HIS A 111 17.07 1.19 12.57
CA HIS A 111 17.06 0.67 11.22
C HIS A 111 16.26 -0.63 11.13
N ILE A 112 15.27 -0.66 10.25
CA ILE A 112 14.51 -1.86 9.90
C ILE A 112 15.07 -2.38 8.58
N PRO A 113 15.73 -3.54 8.57
CA PRO A 113 16.32 -4.08 7.35
C PRO A 113 15.25 -4.47 6.33
N GLY A 114 15.61 -4.48 5.06
CA GLY A 114 14.75 -4.94 3.98
C GLY A 114 14.39 -6.42 4.12
N ASP A 115 13.26 -6.79 3.54
CA ASP A 115 12.79 -8.17 3.53
C ASP A 115 13.22 -8.88 2.23
N PRO A 116 14.10 -9.89 2.32
CA PRO A 116 14.59 -10.60 1.14
C PRO A 116 13.47 -11.30 0.35
N ARG A 117 12.43 -11.81 1.02
CA ARG A 117 11.30 -12.47 0.36
C ARG A 117 10.46 -11.48 -0.45
N ALA A 118 10.25 -10.28 0.09
CA ALA A 118 9.57 -9.21 -0.65
C ALA A 118 10.40 -8.77 -1.86
N ALA A 119 11.72 -8.69 -1.72
CA ALA A 119 12.62 -8.37 -2.82
C ALA A 119 12.59 -9.46 -3.91
N GLU A 120 12.65 -10.72 -3.52
CA GLU A 120 12.54 -11.86 -4.43
C GLU A 120 11.21 -11.85 -5.21
N PHE A 121 10.09 -11.66 -4.49
CA PHE A 121 8.77 -11.54 -5.12
C PHE A 121 8.74 -10.42 -6.16
N TRP A 122 9.27 -9.24 -5.82
CA TRP A 122 9.33 -8.11 -6.75
C TRP A 122 10.16 -8.42 -7.99
N LEU A 123 11.36 -8.97 -7.80
CA LEU A 123 12.28 -9.29 -8.89
C LEU A 123 11.71 -10.33 -9.86
N LYS A 124 11.10 -11.40 -9.33
CA LYS A 124 10.46 -12.44 -10.14
C LYS A 124 9.28 -11.92 -10.97
N ASN A 125 8.50 -11.00 -10.43
CA ASN A 125 7.35 -10.43 -11.15
C ASN A 125 7.74 -9.29 -12.10
N ARG A 126 8.76 -8.49 -11.76
CA ARG A 126 9.15 -7.33 -12.55
C ARG A 126 10.14 -7.67 -13.66
N MET A 127 10.99 -8.64 -13.40
CA MET A 127 12.06 -9.07 -14.31
C MET A 127 12.11 -10.61 -14.38
N PRO A 128 11.04 -11.27 -14.86
CA PRO A 128 10.95 -12.73 -14.89
C PRO A 128 12.09 -13.38 -15.69
N ASP A 129 12.53 -12.75 -16.77
CA ASP A 129 13.61 -13.25 -17.62
C ASP A 129 14.95 -13.43 -16.89
N LYS A 130 15.15 -12.70 -15.77
CA LYS A 130 16.39 -12.76 -14.99
C LYS A 130 16.25 -13.54 -13.68
N TYR A 131 15.06 -13.58 -13.11
CA TYR A 131 14.85 -14.04 -11.72
C TYR A 131 13.78 -15.13 -11.57
N GLN A 132 13.41 -15.84 -12.66
CA GLN A 132 12.51 -16.98 -12.56
C GLN A 132 13.19 -18.19 -11.88
N ASP A 133 12.42 -18.97 -11.12
CA ASP A 133 12.92 -20.14 -10.40
C ASP A 133 13.41 -21.27 -11.33
N HIS A 134 12.82 -21.35 -12.51
CA HIS A 134 13.16 -22.35 -13.52
C HIS A 134 13.37 -21.61 -14.84
N PRO A 135 14.60 -21.31 -15.21
CA PRO A 135 14.87 -20.82 -16.56
C PRO A 135 14.37 -21.88 -17.54
N GLY A 136 13.49 -21.45 -18.46
CA GLY A 136 13.08 -22.31 -19.56
C GLY A 136 14.29 -22.89 -20.27
N PRO A 137 14.16 -23.97 -21.09
CA PRO A 137 15.27 -24.47 -21.87
C PRO A 137 15.87 -23.27 -22.59
N ALA A 138 17.15 -23.02 -22.33
CA ALA A 138 17.89 -21.97 -23.00
C ALA A 138 17.70 -22.18 -24.51
N ASP A 139 17.11 -21.21 -25.17
CA ASP A 139 17.21 -21.12 -26.62
C ASP A 139 18.71 -21.20 -26.90
N SER A 140 19.07 -22.21 -27.67
CA SER A 140 20.47 -22.55 -27.97
C SER A 140 21.11 -21.52 -28.90
N ASP A 141 21.29 -20.31 -28.37
CA ASP A 141 22.21 -19.34 -28.93
C ASP A 141 23.51 -19.40 -28.11
N GLU A 142 24.48 -20.06 -28.73
CA GLU A 142 25.87 -20.14 -28.30
C GLU A 142 26.41 -18.74 -28.07
N ASP A 143 26.40 -18.23 -26.84
CA ASP A 143 27.40 -17.26 -26.31
C ASP A 143 27.07 -16.69 -24.90
N SER A 144 26.39 -17.41 -24.04
CA SER A 144 26.34 -17.01 -22.64
C SER A 144 27.34 -17.80 -21.80
N LYS A 145 28.58 -17.31 -21.80
CA LYS A 145 29.55 -17.64 -20.74
C LYS A 145 28.91 -17.28 -19.40
N GLY A 146 28.61 -18.29 -18.59
CA GLY A 146 28.07 -18.13 -17.25
C GLY A 146 28.93 -17.20 -16.41
N GLY A 147 28.48 -15.95 -16.28
CA GLY A 147 29.10 -14.99 -15.40
C GLY A 147 28.65 -15.23 -13.96
N VAL A 148 29.55 -15.76 -13.14
CA VAL A 148 29.39 -15.72 -11.69
C VAL A 148 29.35 -14.25 -11.28
N ILE A 149 28.21 -13.79 -10.79
CA ILE A 149 28.09 -12.43 -10.25
C ILE A 149 28.77 -12.45 -8.89
N PHE A 150 30.01 -11.98 -8.83
CA PHE A 150 30.65 -11.64 -7.56
C PHE A 150 29.99 -10.36 -7.02
N MET A 151 29.22 -10.49 -5.95
CA MET A 151 28.87 -9.31 -5.16
C MET A 151 30.15 -8.74 -4.56
N PRO A 152 30.46 -7.45 -4.78
CA PRO A 152 31.61 -6.85 -4.12
C PRO A 152 31.37 -6.88 -2.61
N ALA A 153 32.37 -7.36 -1.87
CA ALA A 153 32.34 -7.31 -0.41
C ALA A 153 32.19 -5.84 0.02
N VAL A 154 31.17 -5.54 0.82
CA VAL A 154 31.03 -4.24 1.46
C VAL A 154 32.19 -4.09 2.43
N LYS A 155 33.17 -3.26 2.08
CA LYS A 155 34.22 -2.84 3.01
C LYS A 155 33.54 -2.17 4.20
N GLY A 156 33.63 -2.81 5.37
CA GLY A 156 33.26 -2.19 6.62
C GLY A 156 34.07 -0.89 6.78
N GLY A 157 33.37 0.25 6.83
CA GLY A 157 33.99 1.50 7.18
C GLY A 157 34.43 1.46 8.63
N ASP A 158 35.69 1.83 8.84
CA ASP A 158 36.29 1.97 10.14
C ASP A 158 35.49 2.93 11.01
N VAL A 159 35.07 2.40 12.17
CA VAL A 159 34.51 3.21 13.25
C VAL A 159 35.72 3.82 13.99
N LEU A 160 35.86 5.13 13.88
CA LEU A 160 36.59 5.96 14.83
C LEU A 160 35.61 6.74 15.68
#